data_41363bc960048c58fdfd7e9ec3d0e241
#
_entry.id   41363bc960048c58fdfd7e9ec3d0e241
#
_cell.length_a   1.000
_cell.length_b   1.000
_cell.length_c   1.000
_cell.angle_alpha   90.00
_cell.angle_beta   90.00
_cell.angle_gamma   90.00
#
_symmetry.space_group_name_H-M   'P 1'
#
loop_
_entity.id
_entity.type
_entity.pdbx_description
1 polymer ?
#
loop_
_entity_poly.entity_id
_entity_poly.type
_entity_poly.pdbx_seq_one_letter_code
_entity_poly.pdbx_strand_id
1 'polypeptide(L)'
;MRLSYAGESVLDLEAMAQALEANGDYRVLRKISPRKQVTPEDGSDKKTGLFVDVETTGLDPERHEIIELAMVPFTYSRDGRVFTIGEPFHGLQEPR
;
A
#
# COMPACT_ATOMS: atom_id res chain seq x y z
N MET A 1 35.79 -11.39 13.02
CA MET A 1 34.52 -10.71 12.79
C MET A 1 34.76 -9.30 12.38
N ARG A 2 34.08 -8.87 11.40
CA ARG A 2 34.20 -7.49 10.96
C ARG A 2 33.10 -6.65 11.58
N LEU A 3 33.52 -5.50 12.11
CA LEU A 3 32.54 -4.57 12.66
C LEU A 3 32.05 -3.64 11.58
N SER A 4 30.79 -3.37 11.63
CA SER A 4 30.20 -2.42 10.73
C SER A 4 30.47 -0.99 11.16
N TYR A 5 30.53 -0.13 10.20
CA TYR A 5 30.64 1.29 10.39
C TYR A 5 29.51 1.99 9.72
N ALA A 6 29.57 3.30 9.74
CA ALA A 6 28.56 4.08 9.08
C ALA A 6 28.37 3.58 7.63
N GLY A 7 27.17 3.26 7.30
CA GLY A 7 26.81 2.79 5.98
C GLY A 7 27.08 1.33 5.73
N GLU A 8 27.76 0.67 6.64
CA GLU A 8 27.98 -0.75 6.51
C GLU A 8 27.20 -1.49 7.53
N SER A 9 26.15 -2.08 7.11
CA SER A 9 25.39 -2.93 7.99
C SER A 9 25.98 -4.32 7.94
N VAL A 10 26.32 -4.84 9.09
CA VAL A 10 26.63 -6.25 9.20
C VAL A 10 25.39 -7.07 9.48
N LEU A 11 24.24 -6.40 9.62
CA LEU A 11 22.99 -7.09 9.89
C LEU A 11 22.34 -7.48 8.56
N ASP A 12 22.12 -8.76 8.39
CA ASP A 12 21.30 -9.25 7.30
C ASP A 12 19.89 -9.43 7.82
N LEU A 13 19.07 -8.43 7.61
CA LEU A 13 17.72 -8.41 8.16
C LEU A 13 16.86 -9.51 7.52
N GLU A 14 17.08 -9.81 6.26
CA GLU A 14 16.34 -10.89 5.61
C GLU A 14 16.67 -12.25 6.24
N ALA A 15 17.93 -12.50 6.49
CA ALA A 15 18.35 -13.75 7.13
C ALA A 15 17.79 -13.84 8.56
N MET A 16 17.75 -12.72 9.27
CA MET A 16 17.16 -12.67 10.61
C MET A 16 15.67 -12.99 10.57
N ALA A 17 14.96 -12.41 9.62
CA ALA A 17 13.53 -12.69 9.47
C ALA A 17 13.29 -14.17 9.17
N GLN A 18 14.09 -14.74 8.28
CA GLN A 18 13.98 -16.15 7.95
C GLN A 18 14.28 -17.05 9.13
N ALA A 19 15.29 -16.71 9.92
CA ALA A 19 15.64 -17.48 11.10
C ALA A 19 14.50 -17.45 12.15
N LEU A 20 13.88 -16.30 12.34
CA LEU A 20 12.75 -16.19 13.26
C LEU A 20 11.57 -17.03 12.79
N GLU A 21 11.22 -16.94 11.52
CA GLU A 21 10.10 -17.73 11.00
C GLU A 21 10.40 -19.24 11.03
N ALA A 22 11.61 -19.62 10.76
CA ALA A 22 12.01 -21.03 10.78
C ALA A 22 11.90 -21.64 12.18
N ASN A 23 12.02 -20.81 13.21
CA ASN A 23 11.85 -21.26 14.59
C ASN A 23 10.45 -21.77 14.89
N GLY A 24 9.44 -21.26 14.20
CA GLY A 24 8.06 -21.70 14.35
C GLY A 24 7.26 -20.95 15.36
N ASP A 25 7.91 -20.17 16.23
CA ASP A 25 7.21 -19.39 17.26
C ASP A 25 6.98 -17.94 16.84
N TYR A 26 7.54 -17.53 15.70
CA TYR A 26 7.49 -16.14 15.26
C TYR A 26 6.92 -16.05 13.86
N ARG A 27 6.26 -14.97 13.59
CA ARG A 27 5.88 -14.56 12.25
C ARG A 27 6.41 -13.18 12.01
N VAL A 28 7.12 -13.00 10.90
CA VAL A 28 7.70 -11.71 10.55
C VAL A 28 6.87 -11.08 9.45
N LEU A 29 6.38 -9.88 9.72
CA LEU A 29 5.63 -9.11 8.74
C LEU A 29 6.51 -7.98 8.22
N ARG A 30 6.50 -7.82 6.91
CA ARG A 30 7.24 -6.73 6.27
C ARG A 30 6.30 -5.55 6.12
N LYS A 31 6.76 -4.38 6.55
CA LYS A 31 6.00 -3.16 6.37
C LYS A 31 5.86 -2.86 4.88
N ILE A 32 4.65 -2.54 4.46
CA ILE A 32 4.40 -2.14 3.08
C ILE A 32 4.92 -0.73 2.88
N SER A 33 5.71 -0.54 1.83
CA SER A 33 6.19 0.78 1.43
C SER A 33 5.38 1.27 0.26
N PRO A 34 4.80 2.47 0.32
CA PRO A 34 4.08 3.02 -0.82
C PRO A 34 5.00 3.19 -2.02
N ARG A 35 4.47 2.91 -3.20
CA ARG A 35 5.19 3.11 -4.46
C ARG A 35 4.38 4.06 -5.32
N LYS A 36 5.05 5.10 -5.82
CA LYS A 36 4.41 6.05 -6.74
C LYS A 36 4.50 5.59 -8.17
N GLN A 37 5.53 4.84 -8.52
CA GLN A 37 5.72 4.29 -9.85
C GLN A 37 5.76 2.77 -9.74
N VAL A 38 4.89 2.10 -10.48
CA VAL A 38 4.79 0.64 -10.46
C VAL A 38 5.43 0.06 -11.72
N THR A 39 5.03 0.57 -12.88
CA THR A 39 5.60 0.21 -14.17
C THR A 39 6.28 1.44 -14.74
N PRO A 40 7.49 1.33 -15.30
CA PRO A 40 8.12 2.47 -15.97
C PRO A 40 7.27 2.97 -17.13
N GLU A 41 7.25 4.28 -17.31
CA GLU A 41 6.51 4.89 -18.42
C GLU A 41 7.04 4.42 -19.76
N ASP A 42 6.14 4.10 -20.67
CA ASP A 42 6.50 3.52 -21.97
C ASP A 42 5.86 4.23 -23.15
N GLY A 43 5.20 5.37 -22.91
CA GLY A 43 4.54 6.11 -23.97
C GLY A 43 3.17 5.57 -24.39
N SER A 44 2.72 4.48 -23.80
CA SER A 44 1.38 3.96 -24.11
C SER A 44 0.30 4.90 -23.57
N ASP A 45 -0.86 4.84 -24.18
CA ASP A 45 -2.02 5.60 -23.69
C ASP A 45 -2.45 5.08 -22.34
N LYS A 46 -2.74 6.01 -21.45
CA LYS A 46 -3.12 5.67 -20.10
C LYS A 46 -4.44 6.31 -19.72
N LYS A 47 -5.17 5.63 -18.87
CA LYS A 47 -6.39 6.14 -18.26
C LYS A 47 -6.15 6.30 -16.77
N THR A 48 -6.96 7.13 -16.15
CA THR A 48 -6.94 7.29 -14.70
C THR A 48 -8.07 6.48 -14.10
N GLY A 49 -7.73 5.67 -13.12
CA GLY A 49 -8.69 4.96 -12.29
C GLY A 49 -8.65 5.49 -10.87
N LEU A 50 -9.61 5.07 -10.10
CA LEU A 50 -9.73 5.49 -8.71
C LEU A 50 -10.12 4.27 -7.87
N PHE A 51 -9.25 3.89 -6.94
CA PHE A 51 -9.63 2.94 -5.90
C PHE A 51 -10.41 3.68 -4.84
N VAL A 52 -11.56 3.15 -4.45
CA VAL A 52 -12.41 3.75 -3.45
C VAL A 52 -12.76 2.70 -2.42
N ASP A 53 -12.61 3.06 -1.16
CA ASP A 53 -13.04 2.22 -0.05
C ASP A 53 -13.84 3.08 0.91
N VAL A 54 -14.95 2.54 1.41
CA VAL A 54 -15.83 3.28 2.31
C VAL A 54 -16.20 2.41 3.50
N GLU A 55 -16.37 3.07 4.64
CA GLU A 55 -17.03 2.50 5.80
C GLU A 55 -18.30 3.31 6.06
N THR A 56 -19.37 2.64 6.40
CA THR A 56 -20.67 3.26 6.59
C THR A 56 -21.30 2.84 7.90
N THR A 57 -22.35 3.55 8.31
CA THR A 57 -23.11 3.16 9.51
C THR A 57 -24.05 2.00 9.24
N GLY A 58 -24.22 1.60 7.98
CA GLY A 58 -25.06 0.45 7.59
C GLY A 58 -25.19 0.37 6.10
N LEU A 59 -26.03 -0.51 5.62
CA LEU A 59 -26.10 -0.86 4.21
C LEU A 59 -27.21 -0.15 3.43
N ASP A 60 -28.08 0.60 4.11
CA ASP A 60 -29.19 1.30 3.45
C ASP A 60 -28.72 2.70 3.06
N PRO A 61 -28.54 2.98 1.75
CA PRO A 61 -28.02 4.27 1.32
C PRO A 61 -28.92 5.47 1.65
N GLU A 62 -30.21 5.23 1.94
CA GLU A 62 -31.11 6.32 2.30
C GLU A 62 -31.09 6.64 3.78
N ARG A 63 -30.66 5.70 4.62
CA ARG A 63 -30.71 5.82 6.08
C ARG A 63 -29.35 5.90 6.71
N HIS A 64 -28.35 5.37 6.05
CA HIS A 64 -27.01 5.27 6.61
C HIS A 64 -26.07 6.19 5.86
N GLU A 65 -24.98 6.55 6.53
CA GLU A 65 -24.05 7.50 5.97
C GLU A 65 -22.65 6.95 5.93
N ILE A 66 -21.84 7.53 5.06
CA ILE A 66 -20.42 7.20 4.97
C ILE A 66 -19.70 7.88 6.11
N ILE A 67 -18.94 7.12 6.89
CA ILE A 67 -18.17 7.65 8.01
C ILE A 67 -16.67 7.62 7.74
N GLU A 68 -16.24 6.83 6.77
CA GLU A 68 -14.85 6.83 6.35
C GLU A 68 -14.79 6.65 4.84
N LEU A 69 -13.93 7.43 4.21
CA LEU A 69 -13.73 7.35 2.76
C LEU A 69 -12.24 7.41 2.48
N ALA A 70 -11.77 6.44 1.73
CA ALA A 70 -10.41 6.44 1.22
C ALA A 70 -10.44 6.33 -0.30
N MET A 71 -9.59 7.09 -0.96
CA MET A 71 -9.49 7.09 -2.41
C MET A 71 -8.04 7.18 -2.82
N VAL A 72 -7.67 6.41 -3.85
CA VAL A 72 -6.31 6.45 -4.39
C VAL A 72 -6.42 6.47 -5.92
N PRO A 73 -5.99 7.55 -6.56
CA PRO A 73 -5.95 7.58 -8.02
C PRO A 73 -4.74 6.82 -8.54
N PHE A 74 -4.88 6.25 -9.72
CA PHE A 74 -3.79 5.54 -10.37
C PHE A 74 -3.94 5.65 -11.88
N THR A 75 -2.84 5.47 -12.60
CA THR A 75 -2.90 5.40 -14.06
C THR A 75 -2.64 3.98 -14.51
N TYR A 76 -3.29 3.60 -15.58
CA TYR A 76 -3.19 2.26 -16.11
C TYR A 76 -3.33 2.27 -17.63
N SER A 77 -2.78 1.24 -18.26
CA SER A 77 -2.91 1.05 -19.70
C SER A 77 -4.03 0.07 -20.01
N ARG A 78 -4.39 0.02 -21.29
CA ARG A 78 -5.48 -0.81 -21.76
C ARG A 78 -5.28 -2.29 -21.43
N ASP A 79 -4.04 -2.74 -21.41
CA ASP A 79 -3.70 -4.12 -21.10
C ASP A 79 -3.65 -4.42 -19.59
N GLY A 80 -4.03 -3.46 -18.76
CA GLY A 80 -4.15 -3.69 -17.33
C GLY A 80 -2.92 -3.43 -16.50
N ARG A 81 -1.85 -2.89 -17.09
CA ARG A 81 -0.67 -2.54 -16.30
C ARG A 81 -0.89 -1.24 -15.57
N VAL A 82 -0.58 -1.20 -14.28
CA VAL A 82 -0.62 0.02 -13.48
C VAL A 82 0.72 0.72 -13.59
N PHE A 83 0.70 2.02 -13.84
CA PHE A 83 1.92 2.81 -14.01
C PHE A 83 2.21 3.68 -12.81
N THR A 84 1.28 4.54 -12.43
CA THR A 84 1.50 5.44 -11.29
C THR A 84 0.40 5.29 -10.26
N ILE A 85 0.76 5.56 -9.01
CA ILE A 85 -0.18 5.66 -7.92
C ILE A 85 -0.07 7.07 -7.37
N GLY A 86 -1.19 7.79 -7.38
CA GLY A 86 -1.22 9.19 -6.94
C GLY A 86 -1.38 9.32 -5.44
N GLU A 87 -1.53 10.56 -5.01
CA GLU A 87 -1.68 10.86 -3.59
C GLU A 87 -3.01 10.33 -3.08
N PRO A 88 -2.99 9.56 -1.99
CA PRO A 88 -4.24 9.07 -1.42
C PRO A 88 -5.00 10.18 -0.70
N PHE A 89 -6.31 10.07 -0.76
CA PHE A 89 -7.21 10.86 0.07
C PHE A 89 -7.79 9.94 1.14
N HIS A 90 -7.92 10.48 2.36
CA HIS A 90 -8.56 9.74 3.45
C HIS A 90 -9.34 10.74 4.30
N GLY A 91 -10.62 10.48 4.50
CA GLY A 91 -11.49 11.34 5.28
C GLY A 91 -12.33 10.53 6.26
N LEU A 92 -12.53 11.11 7.42
CA LEU A 92 -13.38 10.57 8.48
C LEU A 92 -14.49 11.56 8.77
N GLN A 93 -15.67 11.04 9.05
CA GLN A 93 -16.83 11.84 9.42
C GLN A 93 -17.52 11.20 10.62
N GLU A 94 -17.88 12.03 11.58
CA GLU A 94 -18.67 11.55 12.70
C GLU A 94 -20.11 11.26 12.25
N PRO A 95 -20.72 10.18 12.71
CA PRO A 95 -22.13 9.90 12.39
C PRO A 95 -23.03 10.97 13.00
N ARG A 96 -24.05 11.33 12.29
CA ARG A 96 -25.05 12.29 12.74
C ARG A 96 -26.20 11.64 13.48
#